data_24265a5374081c6d42017b843a4b53e3
#
_entry.id   24265a5374081c6d42017b843a4b53e3
#
_cell.length_a   1.000
_cell.length_b   1.000
_cell.length_c   1.000
_cell.angle_alpha   90.00
_cell.angle_beta   90.00
_cell.angle_gamma   90.00
#
_symmetry.space_group_name_H-M   'P 1'
#
loop_
_entity.id
_entity.type
_entity.pdbx_description
1 polymer ?
#
loop_
_entity_poly.entity_id
_entity_poly.type
_entity_poly.pdbx_seq_one_letter_code
_entity_poly.pdbx_strand_id
1 'polypeptide(L)'
;DYLVFQPIFTYNGFDTKASDKNAITIPDGDKILIIHRNLVAEEAFMNKLEGLHSLFIRQEEQGSLVLKGADVLRNNWFFLFVDAMNEMKVPVFGFEALRNFRFNTARPNTHIHVSSGLDWFDAKVEIEFGEQKVGIADIKKALAGKQSFVQLDDGTLGILPDEWLKKYALLFKVGEGKNDKLRLTKYHLSVIDDLYERRDEEEISFTLDAKYERLREFKNIPE
;
A
#
# COMPACT_ATOMS: atom_id res chain seq x y z
N ASP A 1 -14.30 12.88 -6.84
CA ASP A 1 -12.89 13.20 -7.00
C ASP A 1 -12.25 12.23 -7.99
N TYR A 2 -11.37 12.74 -8.88
CA TYR A 2 -10.64 11.97 -9.89
C TYR A 2 -9.15 12.21 -9.73
N LEU A 3 -8.35 11.17 -9.97
CA LEU A 3 -6.92 11.27 -10.17
C LEU A 3 -6.62 11.30 -11.67
N VAL A 4 -5.74 12.19 -12.06
CA VAL A 4 -5.26 12.33 -13.44
C VAL A 4 -3.81 11.88 -13.48
N PHE A 5 -3.52 10.89 -14.29
CA PHE A 5 -2.19 10.34 -14.52
C PHE A 5 -1.69 10.91 -15.84
N GLN A 6 -0.64 11.73 -15.78
CA GLN A 6 -0.05 12.41 -16.93
C GLN A 6 1.31 11.80 -17.26
N PRO A 7 1.40 10.88 -18.20
CA PRO A 7 2.69 10.42 -18.70
C PRO A 7 3.50 11.54 -19.34
N ILE A 8 4.76 11.61 -18.98
CA ILE A 8 5.74 12.53 -19.54
C ILE A 8 6.85 11.70 -20.18
N PHE A 9 7.16 11.99 -21.42
CA PHE A 9 8.23 11.34 -22.17
C PHE A 9 9.38 12.32 -22.36
N THR A 10 10.58 11.91 -22.00
CA THR A 10 11.77 12.77 -22.03
C THR A 10 12.69 12.35 -23.18
N TYR A 11 13.00 13.28 -24.07
CA TYR A 11 13.91 13.12 -25.19
C TYR A 11 15.03 14.13 -25.09
N ASN A 12 16.27 13.67 -24.91
CA ASN A 12 17.45 14.54 -24.75
C ASN A 12 17.27 15.66 -23.71
N GLY A 13 16.53 15.36 -22.60
CA GLY A 13 16.26 16.34 -21.54
C GLY A 13 15.04 17.25 -21.79
N PHE A 14 14.29 17.03 -22.87
CA PHE A 14 13.05 17.76 -23.16
C PHE A 14 11.83 16.89 -22.94
N ASP A 15 10.93 17.40 -22.12
CA ASP A 15 9.71 16.72 -21.73
C ASP A 15 8.59 16.97 -22.74
N THR A 16 7.81 15.95 -23.00
CA THR A 16 6.64 15.99 -23.90
C THR A 16 5.53 15.10 -23.37
N LYS A 17 4.29 15.42 -23.70
CA LYS A 17 3.10 14.63 -23.39
C LYS A 17 2.68 13.80 -24.61
N ALA A 18 1.88 12.75 -24.37
CA ALA A 18 1.34 11.95 -25.47
C ALA A 18 0.53 12.77 -26.50
N SER A 19 -0.13 13.85 -26.04
CA SER A 19 -0.91 14.76 -26.90
C SER A 19 -0.08 15.76 -27.73
N ASP A 20 1.23 15.87 -27.45
CA ASP A 20 2.05 16.87 -28.14
C ASP A 20 2.40 16.43 -29.58
N LYS A 21 2.91 17.37 -30.37
CA LYS A 21 3.30 17.12 -31.78
C LYS A 21 4.38 16.03 -31.86
N ASN A 22 4.40 15.33 -32.98
CA ASN A 22 5.30 14.21 -33.25
C ASN A 22 6.80 14.57 -33.28
N ALA A 23 7.13 15.86 -33.35
CA ALA A 23 8.49 16.35 -33.29
C ALA A 23 8.58 17.58 -32.38
N ILE A 24 9.65 17.63 -31.59
CA ILE A 24 10.00 18.77 -30.73
C ILE A 24 11.01 19.61 -31.51
N THR A 25 10.71 20.89 -31.68
CA THR A 25 11.59 21.83 -32.42
C THR A 25 12.20 22.81 -31.44
N ILE A 26 13.53 22.84 -31.35
CA ILE A 26 14.28 23.63 -30.38
C ILE A 26 15.28 24.51 -31.12
N PRO A 27 15.29 25.84 -30.89
CA PRO A 27 16.37 26.70 -31.36
C PRO A 27 17.69 26.37 -30.62
N ASP A 28 18.78 26.21 -31.38
CA ASP A 28 20.13 25.96 -30.88
C ASP A 28 21.11 26.87 -31.59
N GLY A 29 21.24 28.10 -31.10
CA GLY A 29 21.98 29.17 -31.79
C GLY A 29 21.40 29.47 -33.17
N ASP A 30 22.24 29.36 -34.22
CA ASP A 30 21.82 29.54 -35.62
C ASP A 30 21.20 28.28 -36.27
N LYS A 31 21.02 27.23 -35.49
CA LYS A 31 20.45 25.94 -35.94
C LYS A 31 19.12 25.67 -35.28
N ILE A 32 18.37 24.77 -35.89
CA ILE A 32 17.13 24.22 -35.30
C ILE A 32 17.37 22.74 -35.07
N LEU A 33 17.27 22.32 -33.83
CA LEU A 33 17.27 20.91 -33.43
C LEU A 33 15.84 20.37 -33.58
N ILE A 34 15.67 19.30 -34.31
CA ILE A 34 14.40 18.58 -34.43
C ILE A 34 14.57 17.21 -33.81
N ILE A 35 13.82 16.95 -32.73
CA ILE A 35 13.81 15.68 -32.03
C ILE A 35 12.55 14.93 -32.46
N HIS A 36 12.72 13.78 -33.08
CA HIS A 36 11.62 12.90 -33.43
C HIS A 36 11.26 12.00 -32.26
N ARG A 37 10.00 11.96 -31.88
CA ARG A 37 9.46 11.11 -30.85
C ARG A 37 9.34 9.66 -31.30
N ASN A 38 9.48 8.72 -30.40
CA ASN A 38 9.21 7.30 -30.66
C ASN A 38 7.75 6.99 -30.29
N LEU A 39 6.82 7.37 -31.16
CA LEU A 39 5.38 7.21 -30.92
C LEU A 39 4.96 5.75 -30.69
N VAL A 40 5.68 4.79 -31.27
CA VAL A 40 5.40 3.35 -31.06
C VAL A 40 5.72 2.95 -29.63
N ALA A 41 6.85 3.40 -29.11
CA ALA A 41 7.22 3.10 -27.72
C ALA A 41 6.32 3.83 -26.72
N GLU A 42 5.95 5.07 -27.01
CA GLU A 42 5.04 5.85 -26.18
C GLU A 42 3.64 5.21 -26.11
N GLU A 43 3.10 4.81 -27.27
CA GLU A 43 1.79 4.14 -27.33
C GLU A 43 1.83 2.77 -26.63
N ALA A 44 2.92 2.02 -26.76
CA ALA A 44 3.10 0.76 -26.02
C ALA A 44 3.12 0.99 -24.51
N PHE A 45 3.73 2.08 -24.03
CA PHE A 45 3.69 2.45 -22.62
C PHE A 45 2.29 2.88 -22.18
N MET A 46 1.60 3.71 -22.96
CA MET A 46 0.22 4.13 -22.68
C MET A 46 -0.72 2.93 -22.54
N ASN A 47 -0.61 1.96 -23.44
CA ASN A 47 -1.40 0.73 -23.40
C ASN A 47 -1.09 -0.13 -22.16
N LYS A 48 0.18 -0.21 -21.75
CA LYS A 48 0.56 -0.90 -20.50
C LYS A 48 -0.04 -0.20 -19.29
N LEU A 49 0.07 1.11 -19.22
CA LEU A 49 -0.46 1.91 -18.12
C LEU A 49 -1.98 1.78 -18.04
N GLU A 50 -2.69 1.87 -19.16
CA GLU A 50 -4.13 1.69 -19.25
C GLU A 50 -4.56 0.29 -18.82
N GLY A 51 -3.78 -0.73 -19.16
CA GLY A 51 -4.00 -2.11 -18.75
C GLY A 51 -3.90 -2.37 -17.24
N LEU A 52 -3.36 -1.43 -16.45
CA LEU A 52 -3.27 -1.58 -14.99
C LEU A 52 -4.62 -1.44 -14.29
N HIS A 53 -5.62 -0.83 -14.92
CA HIS A 53 -6.97 -0.72 -14.34
C HIS A 53 -8.05 -0.67 -15.42
N SER A 54 -9.05 -1.55 -15.32
CA SER A 54 -10.14 -1.66 -16.31
C SER A 54 -11.06 -0.43 -16.39
N LEU A 55 -11.02 0.44 -15.38
CA LEU A 55 -11.83 1.67 -15.32
C LEU A 55 -11.02 2.93 -15.67
N PHE A 56 -9.80 2.80 -16.16
CA PHE A 56 -9.09 3.95 -16.68
C PHE A 56 -9.84 4.57 -17.87
N ILE A 57 -9.92 5.89 -17.86
CA ILE A 57 -10.49 6.67 -18.97
C ILE A 57 -9.34 7.42 -19.64
N ARG A 58 -9.02 7.04 -20.86
CA ARG A 58 -8.01 7.72 -21.68
C ARG A 58 -8.57 9.02 -22.22
N GLN A 59 -7.86 10.11 -21.96
CA GLN A 59 -8.14 11.45 -22.49
C GLN A 59 -7.10 11.78 -23.56
N GLU A 60 -7.38 11.42 -24.81
CA GLU A 60 -6.42 11.55 -25.92
C GLU A 60 -5.97 12.99 -26.16
N GLU A 61 -6.90 13.96 -26.08
CA GLU A 61 -6.60 15.38 -26.25
C GLU A 61 -5.60 15.92 -25.20
N GLN A 62 -5.57 15.33 -24.02
CA GLN A 62 -4.68 15.71 -22.92
C GLN A 62 -3.50 14.77 -22.77
N GLY A 63 -3.49 13.64 -23.46
CA GLY A 63 -2.48 12.59 -23.34
C GLY A 63 -2.40 12.02 -21.91
N SER A 64 -3.54 11.87 -21.25
CA SER A 64 -3.64 11.47 -19.84
C SER A 64 -4.60 10.31 -19.65
N LEU A 65 -4.50 9.65 -18.47
CA LEU A 65 -5.47 8.68 -17.99
C LEU A 65 -6.13 9.20 -16.72
N VAL A 66 -7.41 8.89 -16.56
CA VAL A 66 -8.21 9.35 -15.43
C VAL A 66 -8.82 8.16 -14.71
N LEU A 67 -8.76 8.16 -13.38
CA LEU A 67 -9.39 7.17 -12.52
C LEU A 67 -10.12 7.86 -11.37
N LYS A 68 -11.27 7.31 -10.95
CA LYS A 68 -11.95 7.78 -9.75
C LYS A 68 -11.10 7.47 -8.51
N GLY A 69 -11.03 8.42 -7.57
CA GLY A 69 -10.26 8.24 -6.35
C GLY A 69 -10.68 7.03 -5.53
N ALA A 70 -11.98 6.72 -5.50
CA ALA A 70 -12.48 5.52 -4.83
C ALA A 70 -11.97 4.21 -5.44
N ASP A 71 -11.69 4.18 -6.74
CA ASP A 71 -11.19 3.00 -7.43
C ASP A 71 -9.68 2.82 -7.24
N VAL A 72 -8.94 3.92 -7.03
CA VAL A 72 -7.51 3.90 -6.65
C VAL A 72 -7.28 3.15 -5.33
N LEU A 73 -8.23 3.26 -4.40
CA LEU A 73 -8.14 2.67 -3.05
C LEU A 73 -8.65 1.22 -2.98
N ARG A 74 -9.21 0.68 -4.06
CA ARG A 74 -9.77 -0.66 -4.08
C ARG A 74 -8.73 -1.71 -4.47
N ASN A 75 -8.89 -2.92 -3.91
CA ASN A 75 -8.19 -4.14 -4.30
C ASN A 75 -6.66 -3.96 -4.37
N ASN A 76 -6.08 -3.19 -3.47
CA ASN A 76 -4.64 -2.89 -3.44
C ASN A 76 -4.08 -2.26 -4.72
N TRP A 77 -4.95 -1.76 -5.58
CA TRP A 77 -4.53 -1.27 -6.90
C TRP A 77 -3.40 -0.22 -6.82
N PHE A 78 -3.43 0.63 -5.80
CA PHE A 78 -2.38 1.63 -5.59
C PHE A 78 -0.98 1.00 -5.48
N PHE A 79 -0.84 -0.08 -4.70
CA PHE A 79 0.44 -0.79 -4.59
C PHE A 79 0.81 -1.50 -5.89
N LEU A 80 -0.15 -2.14 -6.55
CA LEU A 80 0.08 -2.75 -7.87
C LEU A 80 0.57 -1.71 -8.89
N PHE A 81 0.00 -0.51 -8.85
CA PHE A 81 0.46 0.60 -9.68
C PHE A 81 1.89 1.02 -9.34
N VAL A 82 2.20 1.23 -8.05
CA VAL A 82 3.56 1.61 -7.60
C VAL A 82 4.58 0.53 -7.97
N ASP A 83 4.26 -0.73 -7.72
CA ASP A 83 5.13 -1.87 -8.06
C ASP A 83 5.38 -1.94 -9.57
N ALA A 84 4.33 -1.81 -10.39
CA ALA A 84 4.45 -1.79 -11.85
C ALA A 84 5.32 -0.62 -12.35
N MET A 85 5.20 0.58 -11.76
CA MET A 85 6.07 1.71 -12.10
C MET A 85 7.52 1.44 -11.73
N ASN A 86 7.76 0.85 -10.55
CA ASN A 86 9.11 0.47 -10.11
C ASN A 86 9.74 -0.58 -11.02
N GLU A 87 9.01 -1.62 -11.41
CA GLU A 87 9.47 -2.64 -12.36
C GLU A 87 9.83 -2.05 -13.72
N MET A 88 9.01 -1.13 -14.21
CA MET A 88 9.27 -0.41 -15.47
C MET A 88 10.35 0.68 -15.32
N LYS A 89 10.85 0.92 -14.10
CA LYS A 89 11.80 2.00 -13.76
C LYS A 89 11.29 3.38 -14.17
N VAL A 90 9.98 3.60 -14.00
CA VAL A 90 9.32 4.88 -14.29
C VAL A 90 9.11 5.62 -12.97
N PRO A 91 9.74 6.78 -12.78
CA PRO A 91 9.52 7.58 -11.58
C PRO A 91 8.11 8.18 -11.59
N VAL A 92 7.47 8.20 -10.42
CA VAL A 92 6.15 8.80 -10.23
C VAL A 92 6.29 10.01 -9.32
N PHE A 93 5.71 11.13 -9.73
CA PHE A 93 5.76 12.41 -9.02
C PHE A 93 4.35 12.91 -8.70
N GLY A 94 4.25 13.85 -7.76
CA GLY A 94 3.02 14.60 -7.48
C GLY A 94 2.13 13.98 -6.41
N PHE A 95 2.54 12.93 -5.71
CA PHE A 95 1.76 12.39 -4.59
C PHE A 95 1.52 13.43 -3.49
N GLU A 96 2.51 14.29 -3.22
CA GLU A 96 2.45 15.38 -2.25
C GLU A 96 1.49 16.51 -2.64
N ALA A 97 1.18 16.63 -3.93
CA ALA A 97 0.24 17.63 -4.46
C ALA A 97 -1.22 17.20 -4.36
N LEU A 98 -1.49 15.93 -4.04
CA LEU A 98 -2.84 15.38 -3.90
C LEU A 98 -3.47 15.88 -2.60
N ARG A 99 -4.39 16.82 -2.67
CA ARG A 99 -5.01 17.44 -1.48
C ARG A 99 -5.88 16.48 -0.68
N ASN A 100 -6.65 15.62 -1.37
CA ASN A 100 -7.62 14.70 -0.78
C ASN A 100 -7.13 13.25 -0.73
N PHE A 101 -5.99 12.95 -1.35
CA PHE A 101 -5.44 11.60 -1.50
C PHE A 101 -3.92 11.66 -1.35
N ARG A 102 -3.45 12.01 -0.16
CA ARG A 102 -2.03 11.87 0.16
C ARG A 102 -1.79 10.43 0.55
N PHE A 103 -1.10 9.69 -0.29
CA PHE A 103 -0.77 8.29 -0.02
C PHE A 103 0.59 8.17 0.65
N ASN A 104 0.63 7.37 1.72
CA ASN A 104 1.89 6.84 2.19
C ASN A 104 2.24 5.60 1.35
N THR A 105 3.40 5.61 0.70
CA THR A 105 3.86 4.53 -0.19
C THR A 105 4.47 3.35 0.55
N ALA A 106 4.73 3.50 1.86
CA ALA A 106 5.24 2.41 2.67
C ALA A 106 4.15 1.35 2.91
N ARG A 107 4.53 0.08 2.83
CA ARG A 107 3.67 -1.03 3.24
C ARG A 107 3.55 -1.08 4.77
N PRO A 108 2.42 -1.58 5.29
CA PRO A 108 2.26 -1.73 6.73
C PRO A 108 3.23 -2.78 7.28
N ASN A 109 4.08 -2.38 8.20
CA ASN A 109 4.90 -3.28 9.00
C ASN A 109 4.21 -3.53 10.34
N THR A 110 4.09 -4.79 10.74
CA THR A 110 3.29 -5.19 11.90
C THR A 110 4.15 -5.88 12.94
N HIS A 111 4.23 -5.29 14.14
CA HIS A 111 4.92 -5.86 15.29
C HIS A 111 3.88 -6.36 16.31
N ILE A 112 3.96 -7.62 16.66
CA ILE A 112 3.05 -8.23 17.64
C ILE A 112 3.86 -8.73 18.82
N HIS A 113 3.57 -8.19 20.00
CA HIS A 113 4.12 -8.67 21.26
C HIS A 113 3.00 -9.29 22.09
N VAL A 114 3.12 -10.60 22.36
CA VAL A 114 2.13 -11.36 23.14
C VAL A 114 2.62 -11.57 24.55
N SER A 115 1.82 -11.17 25.51
CA SER A 115 2.00 -11.44 26.92
C SER A 115 0.84 -12.25 27.49
N SER A 116 1.14 -13.26 28.32
CA SER A 116 0.14 -14.15 28.88
C SER A 116 -0.32 -13.70 30.27
N GLY A 117 -1.64 -13.65 30.52
CA GLY A 117 -2.27 -13.57 31.81
C GLY A 117 -2.61 -14.95 32.38
N LEU A 118 -3.50 -15.02 33.38
CA LEU A 118 -4.00 -16.29 33.93
C LEU A 118 -5.02 -16.95 32.99
N ASP A 119 -5.99 -16.15 32.48
CA ASP A 119 -7.09 -16.63 31.62
C ASP A 119 -7.22 -15.87 30.30
N TRP A 120 -6.26 -15.01 29.97
CA TRP A 120 -6.26 -14.18 28.77
C TRP A 120 -4.85 -13.96 28.24
N PHE A 121 -4.78 -13.47 27.01
CA PHE A 121 -3.55 -12.99 26.37
C PHE A 121 -3.74 -11.53 25.98
N ASP A 122 -2.73 -10.72 26.22
CA ASP A 122 -2.68 -9.36 25.73
C ASP A 122 -1.70 -9.31 24.54
N ALA A 123 -2.21 -9.01 23.35
CA ALA A 123 -1.41 -8.77 22.16
C ALA A 123 -1.25 -7.27 21.98
N LYS A 124 -0.05 -6.74 22.18
CA LYS A 124 0.31 -5.39 21.79
C LYS A 124 0.65 -5.43 20.30
N VAL A 125 -0.15 -4.74 19.49
CA VAL A 125 0.02 -4.69 18.05
C VAL A 125 0.44 -3.27 17.66
N GLU A 126 1.61 -3.13 17.10
CA GLU A 126 2.11 -1.88 16.54
C GLU A 126 2.12 -2.01 15.02
N ILE A 127 1.54 -1.04 14.33
CA ILE A 127 1.46 -1.00 12.87
C ILE A 127 2.10 0.30 12.42
N GLU A 128 3.06 0.19 11.52
CA GLU A 128 3.86 1.29 11.05
C GLU A 128 3.82 1.36 9.51
N PHE A 129 3.71 2.58 8.98
CA PHE A 129 3.85 2.91 7.57
C PHE A 129 5.08 3.80 7.40
N GLY A 130 6.25 3.19 7.20
CA GLY A 130 7.52 3.90 7.31
C GLY A 130 7.73 4.42 8.74
N GLU A 131 7.82 5.74 8.91
CA GLU A 131 7.98 6.39 10.21
C GLU A 131 6.65 6.69 10.94
N GLN A 132 5.51 6.47 10.27
CA GLN A 132 4.18 6.77 10.81
C GLN A 132 3.58 5.56 11.51
N LYS A 133 3.13 5.75 12.75
CA LYS A 133 2.42 4.72 13.53
C LYS A 133 0.91 4.90 13.42
N VAL A 134 0.20 3.79 13.53
CA VAL A 134 -1.26 3.78 13.52
C VAL A 134 -1.79 3.08 14.77
N GLY A 135 -2.83 3.67 15.37
CA GLY A 135 -3.48 3.12 16.56
C GLY A 135 -4.39 1.93 16.24
N ILE A 136 -4.52 1.00 17.21
CA ILE A 136 -5.44 -0.15 17.12
C ILE A 136 -6.88 0.32 16.87
N ALA A 137 -7.29 1.46 17.46
CA ALA A 137 -8.63 2.01 17.30
C ALA A 137 -8.93 2.39 15.85
N ASP A 138 -7.97 3.00 15.15
CA ASP A 138 -8.13 3.43 13.76
C ASP A 138 -8.18 2.23 12.81
N ILE A 139 -7.36 1.22 13.05
CA ILE A 139 -7.43 -0.05 12.33
C ILE A 139 -8.80 -0.73 12.53
N LYS A 140 -9.29 -0.82 13.76
CA LYS A 140 -10.62 -1.39 14.05
C LYS A 140 -11.73 -0.61 13.34
N LYS A 141 -11.66 0.71 13.33
CA LYS A 141 -12.60 1.58 12.63
C LYS A 141 -12.58 1.34 11.13
N ALA A 142 -11.39 1.24 10.53
CA ALA A 142 -11.23 0.93 9.12
C ALA A 142 -11.83 -0.44 8.76
N LEU A 143 -11.51 -1.49 9.55
CA LEU A 143 -12.05 -2.83 9.36
C LEU A 143 -13.58 -2.88 9.52
N ALA A 144 -14.15 -2.20 10.52
CA ALA A 144 -15.60 -2.10 10.71
C ALA A 144 -16.28 -1.38 9.54
N GLY A 145 -15.64 -0.35 8.98
CA GLY A 145 -16.08 0.39 7.80
C GLY A 145 -15.78 -0.32 6.47
N LYS A 146 -15.17 -1.52 6.49
CA LYS A 146 -14.69 -2.24 5.29
C LYS A 146 -13.80 -1.36 4.40
N GLN A 147 -12.99 -0.51 5.02
CA GLN A 147 -12.02 0.34 4.35
C GLN A 147 -10.69 -0.39 4.23
N SER A 148 -10.02 -0.23 3.09
CA SER A 148 -8.68 -0.74 2.85
C SER A 148 -7.58 0.32 3.09
N PHE A 149 -7.88 1.34 3.90
CA PHE A 149 -6.94 2.41 4.24
C PHE A 149 -7.24 2.99 5.62
N VAL A 150 -6.24 3.61 6.21
CA VAL A 150 -6.31 4.37 7.47
C VAL A 150 -5.70 5.75 7.27
N GLN A 151 -6.21 6.75 7.97
CA GLN A 151 -5.57 8.06 8.02
C GLN A 151 -4.44 8.03 9.04
N LEU A 152 -3.26 8.47 8.64
CA LEU A 152 -2.07 8.60 9.49
C LEU A 152 -2.02 9.98 10.14
N ASP A 153 -1.19 10.13 11.18
CA ASP A 153 -1.10 11.40 11.95
C ASP A 153 -0.60 12.59 11.11
N ASP A 154 0.18 12.33 10.07
CA ASP A 154 0.64 13.35 9.11
C ASP A 154 -0.43 13.73 8.06
N GLY A 155 -1.63 13.14 8.16
CA GLY A 155 -2.75 13.34 7.25
C GLY A 155 -2.67 12.53 5.96
N THR A 156 -1.64 11.69 5.78
CA THR A 156 -1.57 10.75 4.65
C THR A 156 -2.47 9.53 4.87
N LEU A 157 -2.74 8.78 3.80
CA LEU A 157 -3.50 7.53 3.84
C LEU A 157 -2.53 6.35 3.76
N GLY A 158 -2.49 5.55 4.81
CA GLY A 158 -1.81 4.25 4.83
C GLY A 158 -2.74 3.18 4.27
N ILE A 159 -2.30 2.46 3.23
CA ILE A 159 -3.12 1.44 2.58
C ILE A 159 -2.88 0.10 3.26
N LEU A 160 -3.98 -0.57 3.61
CA LEU A 160 -3.99 -1.92 4.17
C LEU A 160 -4.19 -2.92 3.02
N PRO A 161 -3.16 -3.67 2.60
CA PRO A 161 -3.27 -4.66 1.54
C PRO A 161 -4.32 -5.73 1.86
N ASP A 162 -4.97 -6.30 0.83
CA ASP A 162 -5.97 -7.36 1.02
C ASP A 162 -5.39 -8.58 1.74
N GLU A 163 -4.13 -8.90 1.48
CA GLU A 163 -3.40 -9.97 2.16
C GLU A 163 -3.23 -9.66 3.65
N TRP A 164 -2.85 -8.42 3.96
CA TRP A 164 -2.75 -7.94 5.32
C TRP A 164 -4.11 -8.00 6.04
N LEU A 165 -5.17 -7.52 5.37
CA LEU A 165 -6.54 -7.56 5.90
C LEU A 165 -6.99 -9.00 6.19
N LYS A 166 -6.78 -9.92 5.25
CA LYS A 166 -7.12 -11.35 5.43
C LYS A 166 -6.34 -11.97 6.60
N LYS A 167 -5.08 -11.60 6.76
CA LYS A 167 -4.19 -12.13 7.79
C LYS A 167 -4.55 -11.66 9.20
N TYR A 168 -4.84 -10.38 9.36
CA TYR A 168 -5.04 -9.78 10.68
C TYR A 168 -6.50 -9.52 11.07
N ALA A 169 -7.45 -9.58 10.12
CA ALA A 169 -8.86 -9.27 10.40
C ALA A 169 -9.43 -10.08 11.56
N LEU A 170 -9.07 -11.36 11.68
CA LEU A 170 -9.56 -12.22 12.75
C LEU A 170 -9.02 -11.76 14.11
N LEU A 171 -7.73 -11.42 14.21
CA LEU A 171 -7.11 -10.90 15.43
C LEU A 171 -7.85 -9.65 15.94
N PHE A 172 -8.10 -8.69 15.04
CA PHE A 172 -8.80 -7.46 15.38
C PHE A 172 -10.29 -7.66 15.70
N LYS A 173 -10.91 -8.68 15.10
CA LYS A 173 -12.32 -9.03 15.31
C LYS A 173 -12.53 -9.67 16.69
N VAL A 174 -11.66 -10.62 17.09
CA VAL A 174 -11.81 -11.37 18.34
C VAL A 174 -11.15 -10.68 19.54
N GLY A 175 -10.14 -9.85 19.29
CA GLY A 175 -9.42 -9.11 20.35
C GLY A 175 -10.24 -7.92 20.85
N GLU A 176 -10.42 -7.81 22.15
CA GLU A 176 -11.00 -6.62 22.77
C GLU A 176 -9.93 -5.55 22.94
N GLY A 177 -10.18 -4.35 22.40
CA GLY A 177 -9.25 -3.21 22.52
C GLY A 177 -9.20 -2.70 23.96
N LYS A 178 -8.02 -2.71 24.57
CA LYS A 178 -7.77 -2.17 25.92
C LYS A 178 -6.38 -1.57 26.00
N ASN A 179 -6.28 -0.25 26.21
CA ASN A 179 -4.99 0.46 26.39
C ASN A 179 -3.93 0.08 25.34
N ASP A 180 -4.18 0.32 24.07
CA ASP A 180 -3.30 0.00 22.93
C ASP A 180 -2.89 -1.48 22.80
N LYS A 181 -3.69 -2.37 23.38
CA LYS A 181 -3.53 -3.82 23.28
C LYS A 181 -4.84 -4.46 22.88
N LEU A 182 -4.73 -5.61 22.25
CA LEU A 182 -5.86 -6.50 22.01
C LEU A 182 -5.85 -7.59 23.08
N ARG A 183 -6.87 -7.64 23.90
CA ARG A 183 -7.07 -8.71 24.85
C ARG A 183 -7.81 -9.86 24.20
N LEU A 184 -7.26 -11.05 24.31
CA LEU A 184 -7.82 -12.29 23.77
C LEU A 184 -8.05 -13.28 24.92
N THR A 185 -9.15 -14.02 24.85
CA THR A 185 -9.39 -15.13 25.77
C THR A 185 -8.52 -16.33 25.36
N LYS A 186 -8.32 -17.28 26.29
CA LYS A 186 -7.61 -18.54 26.02
C LYS A 186 -8.19 -19.36 24.84
N TYR A 187 -9.46 -19.15 24.52
CA TYR A 187 -10.12 -19.83 23.40
C TYR A 187 -9.66 -19.32 22.00
N HIS A 188 -9.03 -18.14 21.95
CA HIS A 188 -8.50 -17.56 20.73
C HIS A 188 -7.00 -17.80 20.53
N LEU A 189 -6.43 -18.77 21.26
CA LEU A 189 -5.00 -19.08 21.20
C LEU A 189 -4.56 -19.48 19.79
N SER A 190 -5.40 -20.23 19.06
CA SER A 190 -5.13 -20.63 17.67
C SER A 190 -4.88 -19.43 16.74
N VAL A 191 -5.54 -18.30 16.98
CA VAL A 191 -5.34 -17.09 16.15
C VAL A 191 -3.92 -16.55 16.32
N ILE A 192 -3.38 -16.61 17.54
CA ILE A 192 -1.99 -16.20 17.82
C ILE A 192 -1.02 -17.23 17.24
N ASP A 193 -1.30 -18.52 17.40
CA ASP A 193 -0.46 -19.60 16.85
C ASP A 193 -0.37 -19.51 15.32
N ASP A 194 -1.49 -19.32 14.61
CA ASP A 194 -1.53 -19.15 13.17
C ASP A 194 -0.70 -17.94 12.69
N LEU A 195 -0.76 -16.82 13.42
CA LEU A 195 0.04 -15.65 13.11
C LEU A 195 1.53 -15.88 13.39
N TYR A 196 1.84 -16.61 14.46
CA TYR A 196 3.23 -16.93 14.81
C TYR A 196 3.89 -17.88 13.81
N GLU A 197 3.15 -18.84 13.24
CA GLU A 197 3.65 -19.73 12.21
C GLU A 197 4.04 -19.01 10.92
N ARG A 198 3.42 -17.86 10.67
CA ARG A 198 3.68 -16.99 9.51
C ARG A 198 4.67 -15.85 9.81
N ARG A 199 5.40 -15.90 10.93
CA ARG A 199 6.31 -14.83 11.37
C ARG A 199 7.50 -14.56 10.47
N ASP A 200 7.89 -15.54 9.66
CA ASP A 200 9.06 -15.44 8.78
C ASP A 200 8.76 -14.65 7.48
N GLU A 201 7.54 -14.15 7.32
CA GLU A 201 7.20 -13.20 6.26
C GLU A 201 7.78 -11.83 6.61
N GLU A 202 8.38 -11.13 5.62
CA GLU A 202 9.19 -9.91 5.82
C GLU A 202 8.51 -8.75 6.56
N GLU A 203 7.16 -8.77 6.66
CA GLU A 203 6.35 -7.70 7.23
C GLU A 203 5.88 -7.97 8.68
N ILE A 204 6.37 -9.04 9.33
CA ILE A 204 5.96 -9.39 10.68
C ILE A 204 7.13 -9.59 11.61
N SER A 205 7.10 -8.89 12.73
CA SER A 205 7.95 -9.19 13.89
C SER A 205 7.06 -9.71 15.03
N PHE A 206 7.46 -10.83 15.62
CA PHE A 206 6.70 -11.49 16.65
C PHE A 206 7.55 -11.71 17.91
N THR A 207 7.06 -11.27 19.05
CA THR A 207 7.71 -11.50 20.36
C THR A 207 6.73 -12.17 21.31
N LEU A 208 7.15 -13.29 21.90
CA LEU A 208 6.36 -14.03 22.90
C LEU A 208 6.99 -13.87 24.27
N ASP A 209 6.19 -13.81 25.34
CA ASP A 209 6.73 -13.92 26.67
C ASP A 209 7.09 -15.40 27.00
N ALA A 210 7.99 -15.59 27.96
CA ALA A 210 8.49 -16.92 28.36
C ALA A 210 7.39 -17.86 28.83
N LYS A 211 6.26 -17.33 29.30
CA LYS A 211 5.11 -18.12 29.76
C LYS A 211 4.32 -18.67 28.60
N TYR A 212 4.14 -17.87 27.54
CA TYR A 212 3.48 -18.30 26.32
C TYR A 212 4.33 -19.33 25.55
N GLU A 213 5.64 -19.14 25.51
CA GLU A 213 6.57 -20.11 24.91
C GLU A 213 6.44 -21.48 25.56
N ARG A 214 6.44 -21.54 26.91
CA ARG A 214 6.22 -22.80 27.65
C ARG A 214 4.86 -23.44 27.34
N LEU A 215 3.79 -22.67 27.23
CA LEU A 215 2.46 -23.18 26.87
C LEU A 215 2.44 -23.82 25.48
N ARG A 216 3.17 -23.25 24.51
CA ARG A 216 3.30 -23.82 23.18
C ARG A 216 4.11 -25.13 23.19
N GLU A 217 5.20 -25.16 23.91
CA GLU A 217 6.02 -26.38 24.06
C GLU A 217 5.19 -27.52 24.63
N PHE A 218 4.34 -27.28 25.64
CA PHE A 218 3.44 -28.28 26.20
C PHE A 218 2.42 -28.82 25.23
N LYS A 219 1.93 -28.01 24.28
CA LYS A 219 0.98 -28.46 23.23
C LYS A 219 1.62 -29.34 22.18
N ASN A 220 2.92 -29.21 21.98
CA ASN A 220 3.68 -29.92 20.94
C ASN A 220 4.39 -31.20 21.43
N ILE A 221 4.07 -31.67 22.65
CA ILE A 221 4.56 -32.95 23.14
C ILE A 221 3.71 -34.03 22.46
N PRO A 222 4.26 -34.90 21.59
CA PRO A 222 3.50 -36.02 21.02
C PRO A 222 3.16 -36.99 22.14
N GLU A 223 1.93 -37.50 22.08
CA GLU A 223 1.46 -38.58 22.95
C GLU A 223 2.24 -39.89 22.74
#